data_f7b5069b5c2351bbd60dc5d44125711b
#
_entry.id   f7b5069b5c2351bbd60dc5d44125711b
#
_cell.length_a   1.000
_cell.length_b   1.000
_cell.length_c   1.000
_cell.angle_alpha   90.00
_cell.angle_beta   90.00
_cell.angle_gamma   90.00
#
_symmetry.space_group_name_H-M   'P 1'
#
loop_
_entity.id
_entity.type
_entity.pdbx_description
1 polymer ?
#
loop_
_entity_poly.entity_id
_entity_poly.type
_entity_poly.pdbx_seq_one_letter_code
_entity_poly.pdbx_strand_id
1 'polypeptide(L)'
;MARKRLVALLRGINVGGHNKLPMADLRALAETLGWQRVRSYIQSGNLVFEAPGTEAALERKLEAALREQASLSIPVIVRAGDRYRRLVEENPFAEAGAREPNRVMLALSKAVPERDALVLLEERASAGERVALVGDGLWIHYANGAGNTKLSPALLDRAVGSTITARNLRTCLKLSEMLGEA
;
A
#
# COMPACT_ATOMS: atom_id res chain seq x y z
N MET A 1 -22.52 -11.61 3.93
CA MET A 1 -21.74 -10.53 4.55
C MET A 1 -22.01 -9.23 3.80
N ALA A 2 -22.14 -8.11 4.50
CA ALA A 2 -22.27 -6.80 3.88
C ALA A 2 -21.01 -6.46 3.06
N ARG A 3 -21.19 -5.78 1.92
CA ARG A 3 -20.09 -5.25 1.13
C ARG A 3 -19.45 -4.08 1.86
N LYS A 4 -18.13 -4.01 1.79
CA LYS A 4 -17.33 -2.92 2.35
C LYS A 4 -16.55 -2.26 1.23
N ARG A 5 -16.26 -0.97 1.36
CA ARG A 5 -15.27 -0.30 0.51
C ARG A 5 -13.88 -0.65 1.01
N LEU A 6 -13.00 -0.95 0.08
CA LEU A 6 -11.65 -1.41 0.37
C LEU A 6 -10.65 -0.78 -0.60
N VAL A 7 -9.41 -0.73 -0.19
CA VAL A 7 -8.27 -0.44 -1.06
C VAL A 7 -7.40 -1.68 -1.16
N ALA A 8 -6.89 -1.97 -2.38
CA ALA A 8 -5.85 -2.96 -2.60
C ALA A 8 -4.62 -2.29 -3.19
N LEU A 9 -3.47 -2.60 -2.62
CA LEU A 9 -2.16 -2.14 -3.07
C LEU A 9 -1.34 -3.33 -3.56
N LEU A 10 -0.98 -3.33 -4.83
CA LEU A 10 -0.14 -4.36 -5.44
C LEU A 10 1.33 -3.94 -5.32
N ARG A 11 2.20 -4.91 -5.04
CA ARG A 11 3.63 -4.63 -4.92
C ARG A 11 4.38 -4.95 -6.20
N GLY A 12 5.18 -3.98 -6.68
CA GLY A 12 6.17 -4.23 -7.73
C GLY A 12 5.61 -4.51 -9.11
N ILE A 13 4.44 -3.96 -9.47
CA ILE A 13 3.93 -4.00 -10.83
C ILE A 13 4.36 -2.76 -11.61
N ASN A 14 4.54 -2.92 -12.92
CA ASN A 14 4.88 -1.85 -13.86
C ASN A 14 6.14 -1.04 -13.47
N VAL A 15 7.09 -1.67 -12.77
CA VAL A 15 8.35 -1.06 -12.33
C VAL A 15 9.51 -1.63 -13.14
N GLY A 16 10.34 -0.74 -13.71
CA GLY A 16 11.56 -1.15 -14.44
C GLY A 16 11.31 -2.10 -15.60
N GLY A 17 10.12 -2.08 -16.21
CA GLY A 17 9.75 -2.99 -17.30
C GLY A 17 9.33 -4.40 -16.87
N HIS A 18 9.37 -4.70 -15.59
CA HIS A 18 8.94 -5.98 -15.02
C HIS A 18 7.47 -5.96 -14.58
N ASN A 19 6.86 -7.16 -14.49
CA ASN A 19 5.49 -7.37 -14.02
C ASN A 19 4.49 -6.43 -14.68
N LYS A 20 4.53 -6.35 -16.01
CA LYS A 20 3.63 -5.48 -16.77
C LYS A 20 2.19 -5.94 -16.62
N LEU A 21 1.34 -5.06 -16.13
CA LEU A 21 -0.09 -5.30 -15.97
C LEU A 21 -0.85 -3.99 -16.26
N PRO A 22 -1.53 -3.88 -17.39
CA PRO A 22 -2.40 -2.74 -17.68
C PRO A 22 -3.48 -2.59 -16.62
N MET A 23 -3.79 -1.35 -16.22
CA MET A 23 -4.81 -1.13 -15.19
C MET A 23 -6.21 -1.55 -15.63
N ALA A 24 -6.48 -1.56 -16.94
CA ALA A 24 -7.74 -2.09 -17.47
C ALA A 24 -7.87 -3.59 -17.20
N ASP A 25 -6.78 -4.35 -17.42
CA ASP A 25 -6.77 -5.80 -17.19
C ASP A 25 -6.87 -6.12 -15.68
N LEU A 26 -6.20 -5.33 -14.83
CA LEU A 26 -6.30 -5.47 -13.38
C LEU A 26 -7.74 -5.21 -12.90
N ARG A 27 -8.43 -4.19 -13.43
CA ARG A 27 -9.84 -3.95 -13.09
C ARG A 27 -10.73 -5.08 -13.55
N ALA A 28 -10.61 -5.50 -14.82
CA ALA A 28 -11.37 -6.62 -15.36
C ALA A 28 -11.18 -7.89 -14.53
N LEU A 29 -9.93 -8.19 -14.15
CA LEU A 29 -9.61 -9.32 -13.27
C LEU A 29 -10.34 -9.22 -11.93
N ALA A 30 -10.31 -8.07 -11.28
CA ALA A 30 -11.01 -7.84 -10.02
C ALA A 30 -12.55 -8.00 -10.17
N GLU A 31 -13.11 -7.55 -11.27
CA GLU A 31 -14.54 -7.71 -11.59
C GLU A 31 -14.94 -9.18 -11.79
N THR A 32 -14.09 -10.02 -12.40
CA THR A 32 -14.32 -11.47 -12.50
C THR A 32 -14.38 -12.17 -11.13
N LEU A 33 -13.75 -11.58 -10.11
CA LEU A 33 -13.83 -12.05 -8.72
C LEU A 33 -15.14 -11.67 -8.00
N GLY A 34 -16.05 -10.98 -8.70
CA GLY A 34 -17.32 -10.47 -8.16
C GLY A 34 -17.16 -9.18 -7.36
N TRP A 35 -16.03 -8.49 -7.48
CA TRP A 35 -15.82 -7.17 -6.89
C TRP A 35 -16.59 -6.12 -7.68
N GLN A 36 -17.07 -5.09 -7.00
CA GLN A 36 -17.89 -4.06 -7.61
C GLN A 36 -17.27 -2.68 -7.45
N ARG A 37 -17.69 -1.74 -8.31
CA ARG A 37 -17.21 -0.35 -8.32
C ARG A 37 -15.67 -0.29 -8.36
N VAL A 38 -15.07 -1.19 -9.13
CA VAL A 38 -13.61 -1.30 -9.23
C VAL A 38 -13.06 -0.10 -9.98
N ARG A 39 -12.22 0.66 -9.30
CA ARG A 39 -11.48 1.80 -9.88
C ARG A 39 -10.01 1.65 -9.58
N SER A 40 -9.16 2.09 -10.49
CA SER A 40 -7.71 2.11 -10.32
C SER A 40 -7.18 3.54 -10.29
N TYR A 41 -6.05 3.73 -9.63
CA TYR A 41 -5.34 5.01 -9.63
C TYR A 41 -3.87 4.79 -9.97
N ILE A 42 -3.37 5.48 -10.99
CA ILE A 42 -2.02 5.38 -11.58
C ILE A 42 -1.57 3.93 -11.87
N GLN A 43 -0.40 3.77 -12.51
CA GLN A 43 0.08 2.46 -12.99
C GLN A 43 0.74 1.60 -11.90
N SER A 44 0.82 2.06 -10.67
CA SER A 44 1.51 1.35 -9.57
C SER A 44 0.64 0.31 -8.84
N GLY A 45 -0.54 -0.04 -9.39
CA GLY A 45 -1.39 -1.09 -8.83
C GLY A 45 -2.14 -0.70 -7.58
N ASN A 46 -2.95 0.33 -7.70
CA ASN A 46 -3.85 0.75 -6.64
C ASN A 46 -5.30 0.54 -7.12
N LEU A 47 -6.08 -0.21 -6.36
CA LEU A 47 -7.50 -0.41 -6.59
C LEU A 47 -8.31 0.12 -5.42
N VAL A 48 -9.45 0.73 -5.72
CA VAL A 48 -10.56 0.98 -4.79
C VAL A 48 -11.75 0.18 -5.30
N PHE A 49 -12.43 -0.56 -4.43
CA PHE A 49 -13.50 -1.48 -4.81
C PHE A 49 -14.44 -1.79 -3.65
N GLU A 50 -15.55 -2.47 -3.95
CA GLU A 50 -16.48 -3.01 -2.98
C GLU A 50 -16.52 -4.54 -3.06
N ALA A 51 -16.34 -5.21 -1.92
CA ALA A 51 -16.42 -6.67 -1.83
C ALA A 51 -16.86 -7.13 -0.44
N PRO A 52 -17.50 -8.32 -0.33
CA PRO A 52 -17.67 -9.01 0.94
C PRO A 52 -16.43 -9.83 1.27
N GLY A 53 -16.10 -9.98 2.54
CA GLY A 53 -15.01 -10.83 3.01
C GLY A 53 -14.04 -10.13 3.95
N THR A 54 -13.01 -10.87 4.33
CA THR A 54 -11.90 -10.35 5.14
C THR A 54 -10.78 -9.85 4.23
N GLU A 55 -10.00 -8.89 4.71
CA GLU A 55 -8.83 -8.37 4.01
C GLU A 55 -7.92 -9.51 3.51
N ALA A 56 -7.52 -10.42 4.39
CA ALA A 56 -6.67 -11.55 4.04
C ALA A 56 -7.29 -12.54 3.02
N ALA A 57 -8.60 -12.73 3.02
CA ALA A 57 -9.26 -13.57 2.02
C ALA A 57 -9.26 -12.89 0.64
N LEU A 58 -9.46 -11.58 0.59
CA LEU A 58 -9.45 -10.80 -0.64
C LEU A 58 -8.03 -10.68 -1.22
N GLU A 59 -7.01 -10.54 -0.37
CA GLU A 59 -5.59 -10.61 -0.78
C GLU A 59 -5.30 -11.91 -1.51
N ARG A 60 -5.55 -13.05 -0.86
CA ARG A 60 -5.32 -14.38 -1.46
C ARG A 60 -6.10 -14.58 -2.76
N LYS A 61 -7.34 -14.11 -2.82
CA LYS A 61 -8.20 -14.25 -4.00
C LYS A 61 -7.63 -13.50 -5.20
N LEU A 62 -7.17 -12.25 -5.02
CA LEU A 62 -6.56 -11.49 -6.09
C LEU A 62 -5.17 -12.02 -6.47
N GLU A 63 -4.37 -12.43 -5.51
CA GLU A 63 -3.05 -13.06 -5.76
C GLU A 63 -3.17 -14.36 -6.57
N ALA A 64 -4.17 -15.19 -6.27
CA ALA A 64 -4.45 -16.41 -7.03
C ALA A 64 -4.86 -16.08 -8.48
N ALA A 65 -5.79 -15.15 -8.65
CA ALA A 65 -6.25 -14.73 -9.98
C ALA A 65 -5.12 -14.10 -10.83
N LEU A 66 -4.26 -13.28 -10.22
CA LEU A 66 -3.08 -12.72 -10.90
C LEU A 66 -2.13 -13.82 -11.38
N ARG A 67 -1.92 -14.86 -10.58
CA ARG A 67 -1.06 -16.00 -10.93
C ARG A 67 -1.67 -16.83 -12.05
N GLU A 68 -2.95 -17.13 -11.96
CA GLU A 68 -3.65 -18.02 -12.90
C GLU A 68 -3.92 -17.34 -14.25
N GLN A 69 -4.32 -16.07 -14.26
CA GLN A 69 -4.79 -15.41 -15.46
C GLN A 69 -3.74 -14.46 -16.09
N ALA A 70 -2.80 -13.94 -15.30
CA ALA A 70 -1.76 -13.04 -15.78
C ALA A 70 -0.33 -13.60 -15.64
N SER A 71 -0.17 -14.82 -15.10
CA SER A 71 1.14 -15.44 -14.78
C SER A 71 2.04 -14.55 -13.90
N LEU A 72 1.42 -13.74 -13.03
CA LEU A 72 2.10 -12.78 -12.17
C LEU A 72 1.99 -13.20 -10.71
N SER A 73 3.14 -13.43 -10.06
CA SER A 73 3.21 -13.70 -8.62
C SER A 73 3.47 -12.40 -7.86
N ILE A 74 2.41 -11.65 -7.61
CA ILE A 74 2.46 -10.30 -7.04
C ILE A 74 1.78 -10.29 -5.69
N PRO A 75 2.47 -9.84 -4.62
CA PRO A 75 1.84 -9.64 -3.33
C PRO A 75 0.80 -8.51 -3.38
N VAL A 76 -0.33 -8.74 -2.75
CA VAL A 76 -1.44 -7.81 -2.62
C VAL A 76 -1.69 -7.53 -1.15
N ILE A 77 -1.88 -6.26 -0.80
CA ILE A 77 -2.26 -5.84 0.56
C ILE A 77 -3.59 -5.13 0.47
N VAL A 78 -4.57 -5.60 1.22
CA VAL A 78 -5.92 -5.04 1.27
C VAL A 78 -6.18 -4.38 2.62
N ARG A 79 -6.89 -3.26 2.61
CA ARG A 79 -7.38 -2.58 3.82
C ARG A 79 -8.80 -2.11 3.65
N ALA A 80 -9.58 -2.21 4.73
CA ALA A 80 -10.91 -1.60 4.80
C ALA A 80 -10.79 -0.08 4.64
N GLY A 81 -11.72 0.52 3.91
CA GLY A 81 -11.63 1.91 3.51
C GLY A 81 -11.64 2.90 4.67
N ASP A 82 -12.44 2.64 5.71
CA ASP A 82 -12.48 3.46 6.94
C ASP A 82 -11.16 3.39 7.72
N ARG A 83 -10.54 2.20 7.80
CA ARG A 83 -9.22 2.01 8.40
C ARG A 83 -8.13 2.73 7.62
N TYR A 84 -8.15 2.59 6.29
CA TYR A 84 -7.18 3.27 5.42
C TYR A 84 -7.28 4.80 5.53
N ARG A 85 -8.50 5.35 5.52
CA ARG A 85 -8.70 6.80 5.67
C ARG A 85 -8.17 7.31 7.00
N ARG A 86 -8.44 6.62 8.11
CA ARG A 86 -7.89 6.98 9.43
C ARG A 86 -6.36 7.00 9.42
N LEU A 87 -5.72 6.00 8.83
CA LEU A 87 -4.25 6.00 8.71
C LEU A 87 -3.72 7.23 7.96
N VAL A 88 -4.42 7.67 6.91
CA VAL A 88 -4.04 8.85 6.14
C VAL A 88 -4.29 10.15 6.92
N GLU A 89 -5.40 10.25 7.63
CA GLU A 89 -5.76 11.39 8.49
C GLU A 89 -4.79 11.55 9.68
N GLU A 90 -4.34 10.45 10.26
CA GLU A 90 -3.41 10.41 11.39
C GLU A 90 -1.92 10.48 10.97
N ASN A 91 -1.62 11.00 9.78
CA ASN A 91 -0.24 11.15 9.30
C ASN A 91 0.65 11.91 10.30
N PRO A 92 1.67 11.27 10.89
CA PRO A 92 2.53 11.90 11.91
C PRO A 92 3.52 12.92 11.31
N PHE A 93 3.64 12.95 9.98
CA PHE A 93 4.50 13.85 9.24
C PHE A 93 3.71 14.87 8.41
N ALA A 94 2.57 15.35 8.94
CA ALA A 94 1.65 16.24 8.22
C ALA A 94 2.34 17.51 7.71
N GLU A 95 3.20 18.13 8.50
CA GLU A 95 3.94 19.34 8.11
C GLU A 95 4.92 19.07 6.95
N ALA A 96 5.67 17.97 7.01
CA ALA A 96 6.55 17.57 5.91
C ALA A 96 5.73 17.16 4.67
N GLY A 97 4.60 16.48 4.89
CA GLY A 97 3.68 16.07 3.84
C GLY A 97 3.06 17.24 3.07
N ALA A 98 2.75 18.34 3.75
CA ALA A 98 2.25 19.55 3.11
C ALA A 98 3.28 20.18 2.16
N ARG A 99 4.55 20.13 2.51
CA ARG A 99 5.65 20.69 1.71
C ARG A 99 6.14 19.73 0.63
N GLU A 100 6.31 18.45 0.98
CA GLU A 100 6.97 17.43 0.14
C GLU A 100 6.21 16.10 0.14
N PRO A 101 4.96 16.04 -0.39
CA PRO A 101 4.09 14.86 -0.29
C PRO A 101 4.66 13.60 -0.96
N ASN A 102 5.62 13.75 -1.87
CA ASN A 102 6.29 12.63 -2.52
C ASN A 102 7.39 11.99 -1.64
N ARG A 103 7.82 12.67 -0.57
CA ARG A 103 8.82 12.18 0.38
C ARG A 103 8.25 11.59 1.66
N VAL A 104 6.94 11.72 1.85
CA VAL A 104 6.21 11.06 2.95
C VAL A 104 5.48 9.85 2.40
N MET A 105 5.73 8.69 2.99
CA MET A 105 5.21 7.40 2.54
C MET A 105 4.41 6.72 3.64
N LEU A 106 3.24 6.18 3.30
CA LEU A 106 2.53 5.19 4.10
C LEU A 106 2.84 3.80 3.54
N ALA A 107 3.41 2.96 4.37
CA ALA A 107 3.69 1.58 4.06
C ALA A 107 2.74 0.66 4.83
N LEU A 108 2.12 -0.28 4.12
CA LEU A 108 1.22 -1.29 4.64
C LEU A 108 1.79 -2.68 4.40
N SER A 109 1.57 -3.57 5.34
CA SER A 109 2.07 -4.95 5.32
C SER A 109 0.97 -5.95 5.65
N LYS A 110 1.19 -7.23 5.32
CA LYS A 110 0.24 -8.30 5.68
C LYS A 110 0.20 -8.55 7.19
N ALA A 111 1.36 -8.57 7.85
CA ALA A 111 1.43 -8.57 9.31
C ALA A 111 1.39 -7.13 9.84
N VAL A 112 0.84 -6.96 11.04
CA VAL A 112 0.89 -5.66 11.72
C VAL A 112 2.32 -5.41 12.18
N PRO A 113 2.94 -4.26 11.84
CA PRO A 113 4.27 -3.93 12.32
C PRO A 113 4.30 -3.80 13.85
N GLU A 114 5.31 -4.37 14.48
CA GLU A 114 5.53 -4.27 15.92
C GLU A 114 6.56 -3.18 16.25
N ARG A 115 6.66 -2.83 17.53
CA ARG A 115 7.57 -1.78 18.01
C ARG A 115 9.03 -2.08 17.70
N ASP A 116 9.42 -3.35 17.72
CA ASP A 116 10.78 -3.77 17.39
C ASP A 116 11.16 -3.47 15.94
N ALA A 117 10.18 -3.51 15.02
CA ALA A 117 10.37 -3.07 13.65
C ALA A 117 10.75 -1.59 13.60
N LEU A 118 10.08 -0.74 14.40
CA LEU A 118 10.38 0.69 14.45
C LEU A 118 11.81 0.93 14.95
N VAL A 119 12.21 0.29 16.05
CA VAL A 119 13.57 0.42 16.62
C VAL A 119 14.63 0.04 15.58
N LEU A 120 14.46 -1.10 14.91
CA LEU A 120 15.39 -1.54 13.87
C LEU A 120 15.50 -0.53 12.71
N LEU A 121 14.38 0.06 12.30
CA LEU A 121 14.37 1.01 11.20
C LEU A 121 14.97 2.36 11.60
N GLU A 122 14.75 2.83 12.83
CA GLU A 122 15.38 4.05 13.38
C GLU A 122 16.89 3.90 13.45
N GLU A 123 17.40 2.76 13.90
CA GLU A 123 18.85 2.48 13.93
C GLU A 123 19.50 2.49 12.53
N ARG A 124 18.73 2.19 11.49
CA ARG A 124 19.21 2.14 10.10
C ARG A 124 18.95 3.44 9.34
N ALA A 125 18.15 4.33 9.87
CA ALA A 125 17.87 5.65 9.30
C ALA A 125 19.12 6.54 9.42
N SER A 126 19.90 6.65 8.35
CA SER A 126 21.22 7.33 8.32
C SER A 126 21.27 8.53 7.39
N ALA A 127 20.22 8.77 6.61
CA ALA A 127 20.15 9.87 5.65
C ALA A 127 18.99 10.84 5.99
N GLY A 128 18.67 11.00 7.28
CA GLY A 128 17.64 11.90 7.74
C GLY A 128 16.22 11.36 7.62
N GLU A 129 16.08 10.04 7.43
CA GLU A 129 14.76 9.41 7.45
C GLU A 129 14.17 9.49 8.86
N ARG A 130 12.85 9.61 8.92
CA ARG A 130 12.06 9.47 10.14
C ARG A 130 11.01 8.40 9.91
N VAL A 131 10.78 7.57 10.89
CA VAL A 131 9.79 6.49 10.85
C VAL A 131 8.83 6.61 12.03
N ALA A 132 7.59 6.20 11.84
CA ALA A 132 6.59 6.16 12.91
C ALA A 132 5.55 5.08 12.62
N LEU A 133 5.03 4.47 13.68
CA LEU A 133 3.90 3.54 13.60
C LEU A 133 2.61 4.28 14.00
N VAL A 134 1.59 4.15 13.18
CA VAL A 134 0.25 4.64 13.47
C VAL A 134 -0.72 3.52 13.12
N GLY A 135 -1.43 3.00 14.10
CA GLY A 135 -2.24 1.80 13.92
C GLY A 135 -1.42 0.64 13.35
N ASP A 136 -1.80 0.14 12.19
CA ASP A 136 -1.06 -0.90 11.43
C ASP A 136 -0.28 -0.34 10.23
N GLY A 137 -0.14 0.98 10.15
CA GLY A 137 0.63 1.67 9.12
C GLY A 137 2.01 2.07 9.62
N LEU A 138 3.02 1.83 8.79
CA LEU A 138 4.36 2.37 8.96
C LEU A 138 4.50 3.62 8.10
N TRP A 139 4.69 4.77 8.74
CA TRP A 139 4.98 6.01 8.07
C TRP A 139 6.48 6.24 7.97
N ILE A 140 6.93 6.71 6.80
CA ILE A 140 8.34 7.02 6.54
C ILE A 140 8.42 8.39 5.87
N HIS A 141 9.23 9.27 6.45
CA HIS A 141 9.61 10.53 5.82
C HIS A 141 11.06 10.45 5.36
N TYR A 142 11.29 10.56 4.06
CA TYR A 142 12.61 10.60 3.42
C TYR A 142 13.04 12.04 3.21
N ALA A 143 13.57 12.71 4.24
CA ALA A 143 13.93 14.14 4.19
C ALA A 143 14.89 14.47 3.02
N ASN A 144 15.81 13.58 2.71
CA ASN A 144 16.78 13.72 1.60
C ASN A 144 16.41 12.90 0.34
N GLY A 145 15.14 12.47 0.25
CA GLY A 145 14.65 11.61 -0.82
C GLY A 145 15.03 10.13 -0.62
N ALA A 146 14.33 9.24 -1.35
CA ALA A 146 14.49 7.80 -1.21
C ALA A 146 15.68 7.21 -2.02
N GLY A 147 16.39 8.03 -2.82
CA GLY A 147 17.45 7.54 -3.71
C GLY A 147 18.69 7.00 -2.99
N ASN A 148 19.02 7.56 -1.82
CA ASN A 148 20.21 7.21 -1.04
C ASN A 148 19.87 6.56 0.30
N THR A 149 18.62 6.15 0.49
CA THR A 149 18.18 5.55 1.74
C THR A 149 18.74 4.15 1.95
N LYS A 150 19.06 3.83 3.19
CA LYS A 150 19.34 2.44 3.63
C LYS A 150 18.06 1.67 3.99
N LEU A 151 16.92 2.35 4.07
CA LEU A 151 15.62 1.72 4.32
C LEU A 151 15.09 1.07 3.03
N SER A 152 15.80 0.06 2.54
CA SER A 152 15.43 -0.66 1.33
C SER A 152 14.13 -1.47 1.53
N PRO A 153 13.40 -1.81 0.45
CA PRO A 153 12.21 -2.68 0.54
C PRO A 153 12.49 -4.01 1.26
N ALA A 154 13.65 -4.61 1.04
CA ALA A 154 14.06 -5.84 1.71
C ALA A 154 14.29 -5.66 3.22
N LEU A 155 14.83 -4.51 3.64
CA LEU A 155 14.97 -4.18 5.05
C LEU A 155 13.61 -3.96 5.70
N LEU A 156 12.70 -3.25 5.02
CA LEU A 156 11.33 -3.04 5.50
C LEU A 156 10.59 -4.38 5.69
N ASP A 157 10.66 -5.29 4.70
CA ASP A 157 10.08 -6.64 4.80
C ASP A 157 10.63 -7.39 6.02
N ARG A 158 11.96 -7.37 6.20
CA ARG A 158 12.63 -8.06 7.31
C ARG A 158 12.23 -7.45 8.66
N ALA A 159 12.19 -6.12 8.77
CA ALA A 159 11.83 -5.44 10.00
C ALA A 159 10.41 -5.79 10.44
N VAL A 160 9.48 -5.83 9.50
CA VAL A 160 8.05 -6.11 9.75
C VAL A 160 7.77 -7.63 9.82
N GLY A 161 8.70 -8.47 9.34
CA GLY A 161 8.49 -9.92 9.26
C GLY A 161 7.46 -10.35 8.21
N SER A 162 7.09 -9.46 7.30
CA SER A 162 6.16 -9.75 6.20
C SER A 162 6.35 -8.80 5.03
N THR A 163 5.74 -9.16 3.89
CA THR A 163 5.72 -8.28 2.72
C THR A 163 5.06 -6.95 3.03
N ILE A 164 5.72 -5.85 2.69
CA ILE A 164 5.27 -4.47 2.85
C ILE A 164 5.26 -3.76 1.51
N THR A 165 4.32 -2.86 1.27
CA THR A 165 4.31 -1.96 0.11
C THR A 165 3.97 -0.55 0.53
N ALA A 166 4.62 0.44 -0.09
CA ALA A 166 4.48 1.84 0.27
C ALA A 166 3.88 2.68 -0.87
N ARG A 167 3.15 3.71 -0.47
CA ARG A 167 2.67 4.75 -1.38
C ARG A 167 2.99 6.12 -0.81
N ASN A 168 3.37 7.06 -1.68
CA ASN A 168 3.59 8.43 -1.23
C ASN A 168 2.26 9.10 -0.80
N LEU A 169 2.37 10.14 0.01
CA LEU A 169 1.22 10.81 0.59
C LEU A 169 0.24 11.34 -0.48
N ARG A 170 0.73 11.81 -1.63
CA ARG A 170 -0.14 12.25 -2.74
C ARG A 170 -1.06 11.12 -3.21
N THR A 171 -0.50 9.93 -3.39
CA THR A 171 -1.26 8.73 -3.76
C THR A 171 -2.22 8.33 -2.65
N CYS A 172 -1.77 8.38 -1.39
CA CYS A 172 -2.60 8.03 -0.24
C CYS A 172 -3.83 8.93 -0.11
N LEU A 173 -3.64 10.24 -0.26
CA LEU A 173 -4.73 11.22 -0.24
C LEU A 173 -5.74 10.98 -1.35
N LYS A 174 -5.27 10.69 -2.58
CA LYS A 174 -6.18 10.40 -3.70
C LYS A 174 -6.98 9.12 -3.49
N LEU A 175 -6.36 8.07 -2.97
CA LEU A 175 -7.08 6.83 -2.64
C LEU A 175 -8.08 7.04 -1.51
N SER A 176 -7.75 7.85 -0.51
CA SER A 176 -8.65 8.25 0.58
C SER A 176 -9.88 9.01 0.04
N GLU A 177 -9.67 9.95 -0.87
CA GLU A 177 -10.74 10.66 -1.59
C GLU A 177 -11.65 9.69 -2.35
N MET A 178 -11.07 8.80 -3.16
CA MET A 178 -11.82 7.80 -3.94
C MET A 178 -12.64 6.84 -3.07
N LEU A 179 -12.19 6.54 -1.86
CA LEU A 179 -12.94 5.74 -0.88
C LEU A 179 -14.15 6.50 -0.30
N GLY A 180 -14.10 7.83 -0.28
CA GLY A 180 -15.20 8.69 0.17
C GLY A 180 -16.27 8.99 -0.89
N GLU A 181 -15.94 8.86 -2.18
CA GLU A 181 -16.86 9.11 -3.29
C GLU A 181 -17.96 8.03 -3.37
N ALA A 182 -19.20 8.47 -3.54
CA ALA A 182 -20.39 7.59 -3.60
C ALA A 182 -20.43 6.73 -4.88
#